data_98d6a6f7ce6e75bf94d061a2bd6c92df
#
_entry.id   98d6a6f7ce6e75bf94d061a2bd6c92df
#
_cell.length_a   1.000
_cell.length_b   1.000
_cell.length_c   1.000
_cell.angle_alpha   90.00
_cell.angle_beta   90.00
_cell.angle_gamma   90.00
#
_symmetry.space_group_name_H-M   'P 1'
#
loop_
_entity.id
_entity.type
_entity.pdbx_description
1 polymer ?
#
loop_
_entity_poly.entity_id
_entity_poly.type
_entity_poly.pdbx_seq_one_letter_code
_entity_poly.pdbx_strand_id
1 'polypeptide(L)'
;MNDLLVAQQARPFRLVLIRLTVMAILAAATCLTLRLTGAGNDFPPLDALYFPFVNIVCGVVIWRTFRRYRVSVRDYLGIEGRRLGGDIAWGFLWVVVAYIPMMIVIMISMYSLFGADMFQHFEQVFAKSSPSLPAGVVSGVSFFGAIVFLINAPIEEIMYRGWLQSGLTGRGGPVIATLVTNILFGLQHMMFAGNVRGMIIYFFMFLAWGATASIIVHRQQRLAQITIAHWIVNIFS
;
A
#
# COMPACT_ATOMS: atom_id res chain seq x y z
N MET A 1 -10.19 21.78 -10.11
CA MET A 1 -10.63 20.45 -9.63
C MET A 1 -11.36 19.66 -10.71
N ASN A 2 -12.22 20.26 -11.53
CA ASN A 2 -12.92 19.56 -12.61
C ASN A 2 -11.99 18.89 -13.64
N ASP A 3 -10.92 19.54 -14.08
CA ASP A 3 -9.96 18.97 -15.03
C ASP A 3 -9.23 17.75 -14.49
N LEU A 4 -8.97 17.73 -13.17
CA LEU A 4 -8.37 16.57 -12.50
C LEU A 4 -9.34 15.38 -12.50
N LEU A 5 -10.61 15.60 -12.19
CA LEU A 5 -11.64 14.55 -12.22
C LEU A 5 -11.81 13.96 -13.63
N VAL A 6 -11.82 14.81 -14.65
CA VAL A 6 -11.84 14.39 -16.07
C VAL A 6 -10.62 13.53 -16.39
N ALA A 7 -9.43 13.94 -15.94
CA ALA A 7 -8.19 13.19 -16.16
C ALA A 7 -8.19 11.81 -15.43
N GLN A 8 -8.73 11.75 -14.22
CA GLN A 8 -8.91 10.51 -13.46
C GLN A 8 -9.86 9.55 -14.18
N GLN A 9 -11.00 10.04 -14.61
CA GLN A 9 -11.96 9.24 -15.37
C GLN A 9 -11.38 8.80 -16.72
N ALA A 10 -10.65 9.68 -17.42
CA ALA A 10 -10.04 9.34 -18.71
C ALA A 10 -8.96 8.24 -18.59
N ARG A 11 -8.18 8.22 -17.50
CA ARG A 11 -7.04 7.31 -17.32
C ARG A 11 -6.94 6.80 -15.86
N PRO A 12 -7.94 6.04 -15.36
CA PRO A 12 -8.02 5.65 -13.96
C PRO A 12 -6.82 4.80 -13.52
N PHE A 13 -6.34 3.90 -14.35
CA PHE A 13 -5.22 3.01 -14.01
C PHE A 13 -3.83 3.66 -14.02
N ARG A 14 -3.69 4.88 -14.56
CA ARG A 14 -2.38 5.49 -14.86
C ARG A 14 -1.42 5.46 -13.67
N LEU A 15 -1.81 5.98 -12.51
CA LEU A 15 -0.91 6.12 -11.37
C LEU A 15 -0.57 4.76 -10.75
N VAL A 16 -1.56 3.88 -10.64
CA VAL A 16 -1.35 2.54 -10.06
C VAL A 16 -0.49 1.68 -10.98
N LEU A 17 -0.68 1.72 -12.30
CA LEU A 17 0.18 1.01 -13.24
C LEU A 17 1.63 1.50 -13.17
N ILE A 18 1.86 2.82 -13.06
CA ILE A 18 3.20 3.36 -12.85
C ILE A 18 3.81 2.76 -11.57
N ARG A 19 3.07 2.75 -10.45
CA ARG A 19 3.55 2.20 -9.18
C ARG A 19 3.91 0.72 -9.30
N LEU A 20 3.01 -0.09 -9.84
CA LEU A 20 3.24 -1.54 -10.00
C LEU A 20 4.41 -1.83 -10.94
N THR A 21 4.54 -1.08 -12.04
CA THR A 21 5.66 -1.23 -12.98
C THR A 21 7.00 -0.85 -12.34
N VAL A 22 7.06 0.30 -11.67
CA VAL A 22 8.29 0.73 -10.97
C VAL A 22 8.67 -0.26 -9.89
N MET A 23 7.71 -0.76 -9.12
CA MET A 23 7.93 -1.77 -8.10
C MET A 23 8.48 -3.07 -8.70
N ALA A 24 7.88 -3.57 -9.77
CA ALA A 24 8.33 -4.79 -10.45
C ALA A 24 9.77 -4.65 -10.98
N ILE A 25 10.07 -3.51 -11.63
CA ILE A 25 11.41 -3.23 -12.16
C ILE A 25 12.44 -3.17 -11.03
N LEU A 26 12.17 -2.42 -9.97
CA LEU A 26 13.11 -2.25 -8.86
C LEU A 26 13.29 -3.54 -8.06
N ALA A 27 12.23 -4.29 -7.81
CA ALA A 27 12.32 -5.60 -7.18
C ALA A 27 13.14 -6.59 -8.02
N ALA A 28 12.90 -6.66 -9.33
CA ALA A 28 13.66 -7.51 -10.23
C ALA A 28 15.15 -7.11 -10.29
N ALA A 29 15.44 -5.81 -10.34
CA ALA A 29 16.81 -5.29 -10.30
C ALA A 29 17.50 -5.64 -8.98
N THR A 30 16.79 -5.51 -7.84
CA THR A 30 17.30 -5.90 -6.53
C THR A 30 17.59 -7.39 -6.45
N CYS A 31 16.66 -8.26 -6.88
CA CYS A 31 16.88 -9.70 -6.94
C CYS A 31 18.10 -10.06 -7.80
N LEU A 32 18.22 -9.45 -8.97
CA LEU A 32 19.37 -9.68 -9.86
C LEU A 32 20.68 -9.27 -9.19
N THR A 33 20.72 -8.11 -8.56
CA THR A 33 21.90 -7.60 -7.85
C THR A 33 22.29 -8.53 -6.70
N LEU A 34 21.34 -8.93 -5.84
CA LEU A 34 21.61 -9.85 -4.73
C LEU A 34 22.13 -11.20 -5.24
N ARG A 35 21.58 -11.70 -6.32
CA ARG A 35 22.02 -12.97 -6.94
C ARG A 35 23.44 -12.87 -7.52
N LEU A 36 23.73 -11.80 -8.28
CA LEU A 36 25.06 -11.59 -8.90
C LEU A 36 26.16 -11.33 -7.86
N THR A 37 25.82 -10.74 -6.71
CA THR A 37 26.77 -10.52 -5.61
C THR A 37 26.86 -11.69 -4.64
N GLY A 38 26.06 -12.74 -4.81
CA GLY A 38 25.99 -13.87 -3.87
C GLY A 38 25.32 -13.53 -2.53
N ALA A 39 24.66 -12.38 -2.43
CA ALA A 39 24.06 -11.91 -1.19
C ALA A 39 22.67 -12.52 -0.89
N GLY A 40 22.03 -13.18 -1.86
CA GLY A 40 20.76 -13.87 -1.66
C GLY A 40 20.05 -14.21 -2.98
N ASN A 41 19.05 -15.10 -2.86
CA ASN A 41 18.23 -15.56 -4.00
C ASN A 41 16.73 -15.44 -3.73
N ASP A 42 16.36 -14.79 -2.64
CA ASP A 42 14.96 -14.69 -2.19
C ASP A 42 14.10 -13.91 -3.16
N PHE A 43 12.87 -14.36 -3.33
CA PHE A 43 11.82 -13.63 -4.03
C PHE A 43 10.52 -13.70 -3.20
N PRO A 44 9.91 -12.56 -2.92
CA PRO A 44 10.38 -11.18 -3.14
C PRO A 44 11.67 -10.85 -2.36
N PRO A 45 12.48 -9.89 -2.83
CA PRO A 45 13.65 -9.43 -2.08
C PRO A 45 13.22 -8.58 -0.88
N LEU A 46 14.14 -8.33 0.05
CA LEU A 46 13.88 -7.44 1.19
C LEU A 46 13.34 -6.08 0.71
N ASP A 47 12.14 -5.75 1.13
CA ASP A 47 11.40 -4.54 0.72
C ASP A 47 12.15 -3.23 1.00
N ALA A 48 12.88 -3.15 2.11
CA ALA A 48 13.69 -2.00 2.47
C ALA A 48 14.72 -1.60 1.39
N LEU A 49 15.14 -2.53 0.53
CA LEU A 49 16.14 -2.27 -0.52
C LEU A 49 15.56 -1.54 -1.74
N TYR A 50 14.29 -1.65 -2.03
CA TYR A 50 13.71 -1.07 -3.24
C TYR A 50 12.45 -0.22 -3.02
N PHE A 51 11.65 -0.53 -2.01
CA PHE A 51 10.35 0.11 -1.80
C PHE A 51 10.44 1.62 -1.48
N PRO A 52 11.46 2.13 -0.76
CA PRO A 52 11.65 3.57 -0.60
C PRO A 52 11.76 4.31 -1.93
N PHE A 53 12.45 3.73 -2.91
CA PHE A 53 12.59 4.32 -4.25
C PHE A 53 11.27 4.31 -5.03
N VAL A 54 10.44 3.26 -4.86
CA VAL A 54 9.07 3.23 -5.41
C VAL A 54 8.27 4.43 -4.88
N ASN A 55 8.31 4.67 -3.57
CA ASN A 55 7.61 5.79 -2.94
C ASN A 55 8.12 7.15 -3.44
N ILE A 56 9.42 7.33 -3.58
CA ILE A 56 10.00 8.58 -4.11
C ILE A 56 9.51 8.84 -5.54
N VAL A 57 9.60 7.84 -6.41
CA VAL A 57 9.13 7.97 -7.81
C VAL A 57 7.63 8.28 -7.86
N CYS A 58 6.82 7.57 -7.09
CA CYS A 58 5.38 7.80 -7.01
C CYS A 58 5.05 9.19 -6.47
N GLY A 59 5.75 9.64 -5.43
CA GLY A 59 5.62 10.98 -4.87
C GLY A 59 5.91 12.08 -5.91
N VAL A 60 7.00 11.92 -6.68
CA VAL A 60 7.34 12.83 -7.79
C VAL A 60 6.26 12.84 -8.87
N VAL A 61 5.74 11.67 -9.24
CA VAL A 61 4.66 11.56 -10.26
C VAL A 61 3.38 12.25 -9.77
N ILE A 62 2.98 12.03 -8.51
CA ILE A 62 1.82 12.70 -7.89
C ILE A 62 2.05 14.21 -7.87
N TRP A 63 3.19 14.65 -7.38
CA TRP A 63 3.53 16.08 -7.30
C TRP A 63 3.47 16.76 -8.67
N ARG A 64 4.09 16.17 -9.73
CA ARG A 64 4.02 16.67 -11.09
C ARG A 64 2.59 16.72 -11.63
N THR A 65 1.82 15.66 -11.37
CA THR A 65 0.43 15.56 -11.79
C THR A 65 -0.39 16.69 -11.14
N PHE A 66 -0.28 16.85 -9.82
CA PHE A 66 -1.06 17.85 -9.08
C PHE A 66 -0.66 19.29 -9.43
N ARG A 67 0.64 19.54 -9.64
CA ARG A 67 1.11 20.85 -10.15
C ARG A 67 0.50 21.19 -11.50
N ARG A 68 0.40 20.21 -12.41
CA ARG A 68 -0.22 20.41 -13.73
C ARG A 68 -1.69 20.83 -13.61
N TYR A 69 -2.41 20.26 -12.67
CA TYR A 69 -3.83 20.56 -12.45
C TYR A 69 -4.08 21.64 -11.38
N ARG A 70 -3.02 22.25 -10.83
CA ARG A 70 -3.08 23.28 -9.79
C ARG A 70 -3.88 22.85 -8.55
N VAL A 71 -3.72 21.59 -8.15
CA VAL A 71 -4.35 21.03 -6.94
C VAL A 71 -3.28 20.82 -5.89
N SER A 72 -3.54 21.18 -4.63
CA SER A 72 -2.65 20.87 -3.53
C SER A 72 -2.90 19.45 -3.01
N VAL A 73 -1.85 18.76 -2.54
CA VAL A 73 -1.98 17.44 -1.91
C VAL A 73 -2.88 17.51 -0.68
N ARG A 74 -2.74 18.56 0.11
CA ARG A 74 -3.53 18.80 1.31
C ARG A 74 -5.04 18.88 1.01
N ASP A 75 -5.40 19.68 -0.01
CA ASP A 75 -6.80 19.86 -0.40
C ASP A 75 -7.37 18.59 -1.00
N TYR A 76 -6.55 17.86 -1.78
CA TYR A 76 -6.97 16.58 -2.36
C TYR A 76 -7.24 15.51 -1.31
N LEU A 77 -6.41 15.44 -0.27
CA LEU A 77 -6.64 14.55 0.87
C LEU A 77 -7.82 15.01 1.73
N GLY A 78 -8.24 16.26 1.62
CA GLY A 78 -9.29 16.87 2.44
C GLY A 78 -8.84 17.16 3.87
N ILE A 79 -7.55 17.51 4.06
CA ILE A 79 -6.98 17.85 5.37
C ILE A 79 -7.33 19.30 5.72
N GLU A 80 -8.19 19.48 6.72
CA GLU A 80 -8.59 20.77 7.25
C GLU A 80 -8.12 20.91 8.70
N GLY A 81 -7.38 21.99 9.03
CA GLY A 81 -6.86 22.20 10.39
C GLY A 81 -7.94 22.18 11.47
N ARG A 82 -9.12 22.73 11.18
CA ARG A 82 -10.26 22.74 12.12
C ARG A 82 -10.82 21.35 12.45
N ARG A 83 -10.63 20.38 11.54
CA ARG A 83 -11.16 19.01 11.66
C ARG A 83 -10.10 18.00 12.05
N LEU A 84 -8.82 18.43 12.15
CA LEU A 84 -7.70 17.51 12.34
C LEU A 84 -7.84 16.62 13.58
N GLY A 85 -8.28 17.19 14.72
CA GLY A 85 -8.49 16.40 15.93
C GLY A 85 -9.57 15.32 15.76
N GLY A 86 -10.69 15.67 15.11
CA GLY A 86 -11.73 14.71 14.77
C GLY A 86 -11.26 13.68 13.74
N ASP A 87 -10.50 14.09 12.73
CA ASP A 87 -9.96 13.19 11.72
C ASP A 87 -8.96 12.18 12.33
N ILE A 88 -8.18 12.59 13.33
CA ILE A 88 -7.30 11.68 14.09
C ILE A 88 -8.13 10.67 14.90
N ALA A 89 -9.14 11.13 15.65
CA ALA A 89 -10.01 10.24 16.42
C ALA A 89 -10.73 9.21 15.53
N TRP A 90 -11.28 9.64 14.40
CA TRP A 90 -11.84 8.75 13.39
C TRP A 90 -10.80 7.83 12.77
N GLY A 91 -9.57 8.31 12.54
CA GLY A 91 -8.47 7.50 12.07
C GLY A 91 -8.21 6.28 12.97
N PHE A 92 -8.13 6.48 14.28
CA PHE A 92 -8.02 5.38 15.25
C PHE A 92 -9.19 4.40 15.17
N LEU A 93 -10.43 4.90 15.08
CA LEU A 93 -11.59 4.04 14.93
C LEU A 93 -11.51 3.22 13.63
N TRP A 94 -11.09 3.83 12.51
CA TRP A 94 -10.97 3.15 11.22
C TRP A 94 -9.85 2.11 11.21
N VAL A 95 -8.78 2.28 12.01
CA VAL A 95 -7.81 1.20 12.25
C VAL A 95 -8.54 -0.01 12.82
N VAL A 96 -9.27 0.14 13.92
CA VAL A 96 -9.99 -0.98 14.57
C VAL A 96 -10.97 -1.65 13.59
N VAL A 97 -11.79 -0.84 12.89
CA VAL A 97 -12.79 -1.34 11.93
C VAL A 97 -12.14 -2.10 10.77
N ALA A 98 -10.98 -1.66 10.27
CA ALA A 98 -10.31 -2.32 9.16
C ALA A 98 -9.49 -3.56 9.60
N TYR A 99 -8.98 -3.58 10.84
CA TYR A 99 -8.27 -4.74 11.37
C TYR A 99 -9.17 -5.96 11.58
N ILE A 100 -10.44 -5.78 11.92
CA ILE A 100 -11.37 -6.90 12.15
C ILE A 100 -11.47 -7.80 10.92
N PRO A 101 -11.91 -7.34 9.73
CA PRO A 101 -11.99 -8.19 8.55
C PRO A 101 -10.61 -8.67 8.09
N MET A 102 -9.56 -7.86 8.26
CA MET A 102 -8.19 -8.24 7.95
C MET A 102 -7.74 -9.44 8.78
N MET A 103 -7.93 -9.42 10.10
CA MET A 103 -7.57 -10.54 10.99
C MET A 103 -8.39 -11.80 10.70
N ILE A 104 -9.69 -11.67 10.43
CA ILE A 104 -10.53 -12.80 10.03
C ILE A 104 -9.96 -13.46 8.77
N VAL A 105 -9.59 -12.66 7.78
CA VAL A 105 -9.03 -13.17 6.51
C VAL A 105 -7.65 -13.80 6.71
N ILE A 106 -6.79 -13.24 7.58
CA ILE A 106 -5.52 -13.88 7.96
C ILE A 106 -5.78 -15.27 8.54
N MET A 107 -6.68 -15.37 9.52
CA MET A 107 -6.99 -16.65 10.19
C MET A 107 -7.56 -17.67 9.20
N ILE A 108 -8.49 -17.27 8.32
CA ILE A 108 -9.05 -18.14 7.28
C ILE A 108 -7.94 -18.61 6.32
N SER A 109 -7.10 -17.70 5.86
CA SER A 109 -6.01 -18.01 4.92
C SER A 109 -4.97 -18.93 5.56
N MET A 110 -4.58 -18.67 6.81
CA MET A 110 -3.66 -19.51 7.58
C MET A 110 -4.24 -20.92 7.78
N TYR A 111 -5.51 -21.01 8.20
CA TYR A 111 -6.17 -22.30 8.37
C TYR A 111 -6.30 -23.06 7.03
N SER A 112 -6.60 -22.38 5.96
CA SER A 112 -6.72 -23.00 4.61
C SER A 112 -5.40 -23.57 4.09
N LEU A 113 -4.26 -22.97 4.47
CA LEU A 113 -2.93 -23.38 4.03
C LEU A 113 -2.27 -24.42 4.94
N PHE A 114 -2.57 -24.40 6.24
CA PHE A 114 -1.84 -25.17 7.26
C PHE A 114 -2.74 -25.98 8.18
N GLY A 115 -4.07 -25.87 8.07
CA GLY A 115 -5.01 -26.58 8.93
C GLY A 115 -4.85 -26.23 10.42
N ALA A 116 -4.89 -27.24 11.28
CA ALA A 116 -4.75 -27.08 12.74
C ALA A 116 -3.36 -26.57 13.17
N ASP A 117 -2.33 -26.78 12.35
CA ASP A 117 -0.96 -26.39 12.67
C ASP A 117 -0.64 -24.92 12.31
N MET A 118 -1.64 -24.12 11.91
CA MET A 118 -1.47 -22.76 11.43
C MET A 118 -0.64 -21.87 12.37
N PHE A 119 -0.77 -22.01 13.67
CA PHE A 119 -0.03 -21.18 14.63
C PHE A 119 1.47 -21.48 14.66
N GLN A 120 1.87 -22.72 14.36
CA GLN A 120 3.29 -23.12 14.27
C GLN A 120 3.99 -22.50 13.03
N HIS A 121 3.20 -22.14 12.01
CA HIS A 121 3.70 -21.55 10.77
C HIS A 121 3.61 -20.02 10.72
N PHE A 122 3.08 -19.38 11.77
CA PHE A 122 2.81 -17.96 11.78
C PHE A 122 4.09 -17.12 11.56
N GLU A 123 5.13 -17.42 12.35
CA GLU A 123 6.43 -16.75 12.23
C GLU A 123 7.04 -16.93 10.83
N GLN A 124 7.02 -18.15 10.29
CA GLN A 124 7.55 -18.44 8.96
C GLN A 124 6.85 -17.66 7.84
N VAL A 125 5.53 -17.53 7.95
CA VAL A 125 4.72 -16.83 6.93
C VAL A 125 5.03 -15.33 6.89
N PHE A 126 5.19 -14.72 8.07
CA PHE A 126 5.44 -13.28 8.18
C PHE A 126 6.94 -12.93 8.24
N ALA A 127 7.83 -13.93 8.16
CA ALA A 127 9.26 -13.67 8.04
C ALA A 127 9.56 -12.89 6.75
N LYS A 128 10.44 -11.89 6.87
CA LYS A 128 10.97 -11.15 5.73
C LYS A 128 12.19 -11.83 5.14
N SER A 129 12.48 -11.57 3.86
CA SER A 129 13.75 -11.96 3.24
C SER A 129 14.93 -11.39 4.02
N SER A 130 15.98 -12.20 4.22
CA SER A 130 17.18 -11.84 4.97
C SER A 130 18.44 -12.01 4.11
N PRO A 131 18.73 -11.07 3.21
CA PRO A 131 19.92 -11.15 2.37
C PRO A 131 21.19 -11.03 3.20
N SER A 132 22.25 -11.75 2.78
CA SER A 132 23.58 -11.71 3.41
C SER A 132 24.31 -10.42 3.05
N LEU A 133 23.87 -9.32 3.67
CA LEU A 133 24.46 -7.98 3.51
C LEU A 133 25.20 -7.55 4.78
N PRO A 134 26.23 -6.68 4.67
CA PRO A 134 26.85 -6.09 5.84
C PRO A 134 25.83 -5.38 6.74
N ALA A 135 25.92 -5.56 8.06
CA ALA A 135 24.95 -5.01 9.01
C ALA A 135 24.75 -3.49 8.87
N GLY A 136 25.82 -2.73 8.58
CA GLY A 136 25.72 -1.29 8.33
C GLY A 136 24.88 -0.93 7.09
N VAL A 137 24.92 -1.77 6.05
CA VAL A 137 24.06 -1.58 4.86
C VAL A 137 22.60 -1.83 5.22
N VAL A 138 22.32 -2.94 5.90
CA VAL A 138 20.95 -3.28 6.33
C VAL A 138 20.38 -2.18 7.22
N SER A 139 21.14 -1.73 8.23
CA SER A 139 20.71 -0.65 9.13
C SER A 139 20.48 0.66 8.37
N GLY A 140 21.38 1.02 7.44
CA GLY A 140 21.26 2.25 6.64
C GLY A 140 20.03 2.24 5.73
N VAL A 141 19.77 1.16 5.00
CA VAL A 141 18.59 1.06 4.13
C VAL A 141 17.30 0.97 4.93
N SER A 142 17.29 0.30 6.08
CA SER A 142 16.13 0.24 6.97
C SER A 142 15.80 1.61 7.55
N PHE A 143 16.78 2.37 8.00
CA PHE A 143 16.60 3.73 8.51
C PHE A 143 16.07 4.67 7.40
N PHE A 144 16.69 4.65 6.22
CA PHE A 144 16.21 5.41 5.06
C PHE A 144 14.78 4.99 4.68
N GLY A 145 14.54 3.68 4.67
CA GLY A 145 13.22 3.10 4.41
C GLY A 145 12.17 3.62 5.37
N ALA A 146 12.45 3.62 6.67
CA ALA A 146 11.54 4.11 7.70
C ALA A 146 11.17 5.59 7.50
N ILE A 147 12.16 6.45 7.15
CA ILE A 147 11.89 7.87 6.85
C ILE A 147 10.99 8.01 5.63
N VAL A 148 11.30 7.31 4.53
CA VAL A 148 10.51 7.40 3.30
C VAL A 148 9.13 6.75 3.48
N PHE A 149 9.00 5.78 4.38
CA PHE A 149 7.73 5.14 4.70
C PHE A 149 6.70 6.10 5.32
N LEU A 150 7.16 7.20 5.93
CA LEU A 150 6.26 8.26 6.42
C LEU A 150 5.40 8.88 5.31
N ILE A 151 5.87 8.89 4.07
CA ILE A 151 5.08 9.41 2.93
C ILE A 151 4.29 8.31 2.20
N ASN A 152 4.45 7.03 2.58
CA ASN A 152 3.80 5.91 1.90
C ASN A 152 2.28 5.99 1.97
N ALA A 153 1.70 6.18 3.16
CA ALA A 153 0.25 6.20 3.33
C ALA A 153 -0.45 7.25 2.45
N PRO A 154 -0.06 8.54 2.45
CA PRO A 154 -0.68 9.52 1.56
C PRO A 154 -0.46 9.19 0.07
N ILE A 155 0.69 8.64 -0.33
CA ILE A 155 0.94 8.23 -1.72
C ILE A 155 -0.04 7.13 -2.12
N GLU A 156 -0.19 6.10 -1.32
CA GLU A 156 -1.08 4.97 -1.62
C GLU A 156 -2.55 5.39 -1.61
N GLU A 157 -2.99 6.15 -0.62
CA GLU A 157 -4.38 6.60 -0.57
C GLU A 157 -4.73 7.51 -1.77
N ILE A 158 -3.81 8.40 -2.18
CA ILE A 158 -3.99 9.21 -3.40
C ILE A 158 -4.09 8.33 -4.64
N MET A 159 -3.19 7.34 -4.80
CA MET A 159 -3.14 6.52 -6.01
C MET A 159 -4.30 5.55 -6.12
N TYR A 160 -4.62 4.85 -5.03
CA TYR A 160 -5.64 3.81 -5.03
C TYR A 160 -7.04 4.37 -4.81
N ARG A 161 -7.30 5.07 -3.71
CA ARG A 161 -8.66 5.55 -3.38
C ARG A 161 -8.98 6.86 -4.07
N GLY A 162 -8.03 7.79 -4.05
CA GLY A 162 -8.20 9.08 -4.68
C GLY A 162 -8.26 9.03 -6.19
N TRP A 163 -7.31 8.35 -6.85
CA TRP A 163 -7.23 8.34 -8.31
C TRP A 163 -7.96 7.17 -8.95
N LEU A 164 -7.55 5.93 -8.65
CA LEU A 164 -8.08 4.74 -9.32
C LEU A 164 -9.56 4.50 -8.98
N GLN A 165 -9.89 4.41 -7.69
CA GLN A 165 -11.26 4.15 -7.25
C GLN A 165 -12.22 5.24 -7.72
N SER A 166 -11.87 6.52 -7.53
CA SER A 166 -12.70 7.64 -7.98
C SER A 166 -12.91 7.64 -9.49
N GLY A 167 -11.84 7.39 -10.26
CA GLY A 167 -11.92 7.32 -11.71
C GLY A 167 -12.77 6.16 -12.22
N LEU A 168 -12.71 5.00 -11.57
CA LEU A 168 -13.53 3.82 -11.90
C LEU A 168 -14.98 3.96 -11.44
N THR A 169 -15.23 4.61 -10.31
CA THR A 169 -16.60 4.83 -9.81
C THR A 169 -17.44 5.59 -10.84
N GLY A 170 -16.87 6.59 -11.50
CA GLY A 170 -17.54 7.34 -12.57
C GLY A 170 -17.83 6.54 -13.84
N ARG A 171 -17.23 5.35 -14.01
CA ARG A 171 -17.39 4.50 -15.21
C ARG A 171 -18.19 3.24 -14.98
N GLY A 172 -17.87 2.52 -13.92
CA GLY A 172 -18.39 1.17 -13.63
C GLY A 172 -19.16 1.07 -12.31
N GLY A 173 -19.35 2.17 -11.62
CA GLY A 173 -19.99 2.22 -10.31
C GLY A 173 -19.07 1.80 -9.15
N PRO A 174 -19.54 1.99 -7.91
CA PRO A 174 -18.71 1.84 -6.71
C PRO A 174 -18.25 0.40 -6.44
N VAL A 175 -19.05 -0.60 -6.81
CA VAL A 175 -18.72 -2.02 -6.56
C VAL A 175 -17.51 -2.44 -7.41
N ILE A 176 -17.55 -2.19 -8.72
CA ILE A 176 -16.45 -2.52 -9.63
C ILE A 176 -15.20 -1.73 -9.26
N ALA A 177 -15.36 -0.44 -8.94
CA ALA A 177 -14.25 0.41 -8.49
C ALA A 177 -13.59 -0.14 -7.24
N THR A 178 -14.37 -0.55 -6.23
CA THR A 178 -13.87 -1.16 -5.00
C THR A 178 -13.13 -2.47 -5.29
N LEU A 179 -13.73 -3.39 -6.03
CA LEU A 179 -13.12 -4.69 -6.33
C LEU A 179 -11.79 -4.54 -7.06
N VAL A 180 -11.78 -3.79 -8.18
CA VAL A 180 -10.56 -3.63 -9.00
C VAL A 180 -9.45 -2.92 -8.22
N THR A 181 -9.80 -1.85 -7.48
CA THR A 181 -8.82 -1.12 -6.69
C THR A 181 -8.14 -2.02 -5.66
N ASN A 182 -8.91 -2.87 -4.98
CA ASN A 182 -8.38 -3.66 -3.89
C ASN A 182 -7.70 -4.95 -4.34
N ILE A 183 -8.05 -5.50 -5.48
CA ILE A 183 -7.25 -6.54 -6.13
C ILE A 183 -5.85 -6.02 -6.45
N LEU A 184 -5.73 -4.83 -7.06
CA LEU A 184 -4.43 -4.23 -7.37
C LEU A 184 -3.66 -3.82 -6.11
N PHE A 185 -4.35 -3.38 -5.06
CA PHE A 185 -3.76 -3.08 -3.76
C PHE A 185 -3.23 -4.34 -3.07
N GLY A 186 -3.98 -5.44 -3.08
CA GLY A 186 -3.53 -6.73 -2.58
C GLY A 186 -2.34 -7.29 -3.36
N LEU A 187 -2.36 -7.21 -4.70
CA LEU A 187 -1.24 -7.63 -5.56
C LEU A 187 0.06 -6.90 -5.23
N GLN A 188 0.00 -5.58 -5.00
CA GLN A 188 1.16 -4.82 -4.55
C GLN A 188 1.76 -5.38 -3.26
N HIS A 189 0.91 -5.71 -2.29
CA HIS A 189 1.35 -6.12 -0.97
C HIS A 189 1.93 -7.54 -0.90
N MET A 190 1.71 -8.37 -1.91
CA MET A 190 2.43 -9.65 -2.04
C MET A 190 3.95 -9.46 -2.01
N MET A 191 4.43 -8.32 -2.48
CA MET A 191 5.86 -8.00 -2.56
C MET A 191 6.51 -7.70 -1.20
N PHE A 192 5.75 -7.64 -0.10
CA PHE A 192 6.26 -7.50 1.26
C PHE A 192 6.49 -8.83 1.98
N ALA A 193 6.01 -9.92 1.42
CA ALA A 193 6.22 -11.25 1.98
C ALA A 193 7.64 -11.75 1.68
N GLY A 194 8.20 -12.58 2.56
CA GLY A 194 9.49 -13.23 2.34
C GLY A 194 9.40 -14.59 1.64
N ASN A 195 8.18 -15.08 1.36
CA ASN A 195 7.96 -16.39 0.73
C ASN A 195 6.59 -16.46 0.04
N VAL A 196 6.40 -17.46 -0.82
CA VAL A 196 5.19 -17.63 -1.65
C VAL A 196 3.90 -17.82 -0.81
N ARG A 197 3.97 -18.54 0.32
CA ARG A 197 2.79 -18.71 1.19
C ARG A 197 2.41 -17.39 1.85
N GLY A 198 3.41 -16.63 2.30
CA GLY A 198 3.22 -15.27 2.78
C GLY A 198 2.61 -14.37 1.72
N MET A 199 3.04 -14.45 0.45
CA MET A 199 2.47 -13.66 -0.64
C MET A 199 0.95 -13.86 -0.76
N ILE A 200 0.47 -15.09 -0.66
CA ILE A 200 -0.98 -15.40 -0.72
C ILE A 200 -1.71 -14.75 0.45
N ILE A 201 -1.17 -14.86 1.66
CA ILE A 201 -1.79 -14.29 2.86
C ILE A 201 -1.78 -12.77 2.81
N TYR A 202 -0.66 -12.14 2.42
CA TYR A 202 -0.58 -10.69 2.23
C TYR A 202 -1.58 -10.18 1.19
N PHE A 203 -1.75 -10.92 0.08
CA PHE A 203 -2.77 -10.56 -0.92
C PHE A 203 -4.17 -10.45 -0.30
N PHE A 204 -4.63 -11.51 0.36
CA PHE A 204 -5.97 -11.54 0.93
C PHE A 204 -6.13 -10.59 2.13
N MET A 205 -5.11 -10.48 2.97
CA MET A 205 -5.04 -9.55 4.09
C MET A 205 -5.24 -8.11 3.62
N PHE A 206 -4.46 -7.67 2.62
CA PHE A 206 -4.56 -6.32 2.10
C PHE A 206 -5.74 -6.10 1.15
N LEU A 207 -6.29 -7.16 0.55
CA LEU A 207 -7.59 -7.11 -0.11
C LEU A 207 -8.70 -6.73 0.89
N ALA A 208 -8.72 -7.34 2.07
CA ALA A 208 -9.71 -7.07 3.12
C ALA A 208 -9.54 -5.66 3.73
N TRP A 209 -8.31 -5.28 4.10
CA TRP A 209 -8.00 -3.92 4.53
C TRP A 209 -8.44 -2.90 3.48
N GLY A 210 -8.03 -3.11 2.25
CA GLY A 210 -8.31 -2.23 1.13
C GLY A 210 -9.80 -2.07 0.85
N ALA A 211 -10.55 -3.16 0.88
CA ALA A 211 -12.00 -3.13 0.66
C ALA A 211 -12.70 -2.28 1.73
N THR A 212 -12.32 -2.45 3.00
CA THR A 212 -12.83 -1.64 4.11
C THR A 212 -12.49 -0.17 3.92
N ALA A 213 -11.24 0.15 3.62
CA ALA A 213 -10.78 1.52 3.34
C ALA A 213 -11.55 2.15 2.17
N SER A 214 -11.79 1.39 1.10
CA SER A 214 -12.55 1.83 -0.07
C SER A 214 -14.00 2.17 0.26
N ILE A 215 -14.66 1.36 1.09
CA ILE A 215 -16.02 1.61 1.56
C ILE A 215 -16.08 2.87 2.42
N ILE A 216 -15.12 3.04 3.33
CA ILE A 216 -15.02 4.23 4.19
C ILE A 216 -14.89 5.49 3.33
N VAL A 217 -13.94 5.51 2.39
CA VAL A 217 -13.71 6.65 1.49
C VAL A 217 -14.94 6.94 0.63
N HIS A 218 -15.59 5.90 0.10
CA HIS A 218 -16.81 6.06 -0.70
C HIS A 218 -17.94 6.72 0.11
N ARG A 219 -18.08 6.39 1.40
CA ARG A 219 -19.10 6.99 2.27
C ARG A 219 -18.74 8.39 2.73
N GLN A 220 -17.47 8.64 3.01
CA GLN A 220 -17.01 9.92 3.57
C GLN A 220 -16.68 10.97 2.51
N GLN A 221 -16.41 10.56 1.28
CA GLN A 221 -15.95 11.40 0.16
C GLN A 221 -14.68 12.22 0.50
N ARG A 222 -13.86 11.71 1.44
CA ARG A 222 -12.61 12.34 1.91
C ARG A 222 -11.57 11.27 2.21
N LEU A 223 -10.30 11.60 1.92
CA LEU A 223 -9.18 10.69 2.16
C LEU A 223 -8.50 10.89 3.53
N ALA A 224 -8.69 12.06 4.18
CA ALA A 224 -7.94 12.44 5.38
C ALA A 224 -7.95 11.37 6.48
N GLN A 225 -9.12 10.87 6.85
CA GLN A 225 -9.25 9.93 7.97
C GLN A 225 -8.64 8.57 7.68
N ILE A 226 -8.82 8.04 6.46
CA ILE A 226 -8.22 6.76 6.08
C ILE A 226 -6.70 6.88 5.87
N THR A 227 -6.22 8.04 5.41
CA THR A 227 -4.78 8.33 5.32
C THR A 227 -4.16 8.33 6.72
N ILE A 228 -4.83 8.91 7.71
CA ILE A 228 -4.39 8.90 9.10
C ILE A 228 -4.41 7.48 9.67
N ALA A 229 -5.49 6.72 9.44
CA ALA A 229 -5.57 5.31 9.84
C ALA A 229 -4.42 4.49 9.26
N HIS A 230 -4.15 4.64 7.96
CA HIS A 230 -3.07 3.98 7.28
C HIS A 230 -1.69 4.40 7.83
N TRP A 231 -1.52 5.67 8.16
CA TRP A 231 -0.30 6.17 8.81
C TRP A 231 -0.07 5.56 10.18
N ILE A 232 -1.13 5.46 11.00
CA ILE A 232 -1.06 4.80 12.31
C ILE A 232 -0.57 3.36 12.12
N VAL A 233 -1.15 2.61 11.19
CA VAL A 233 -0.73 1.23 10.91
C VAL A 233 0.75 1.19 10.51
N ASN A 234 1.19 2.06 9.60
CA ASN A 234 2.57 2.09 9.12
C ASN A 234 3.61 2.45 10.20
N ILE A 235 3.20 3.16 11.26
CA ILE A 235 4.10 3.50 12.38
C ILE A 235 4.29 2.29 13.32
N PHE A 236 3.29 1.43 13.43
CA PHE A 236 3.27 0.29 14.35
C PHE A 236 3.52 -1.07 13.65
N SER A 237 3.77 -1.11 12.34
CA SER A 237 4.14 -2.31 11.57
C SER A 237 5.67 -2.40 11.30
#